data_a8f93907b79bd8b09f0382bf6059e7c4
#
_entry.id   a8f93907b79bd8b09f0382bf6059e7c4
#
_cell.length_a   1.000
_cell.length_b   1.000
_cell.length_c   1.000
_cell.angle_alpha   90.00
_cell.angle_beta   90.00
_cell.angle_gamma   90.00
#
_symmetry.space_group_name_H-M   'P 1'
#
loop_
_entity.id
_entity.type
_entity.pdbx_description
1 polymer ?
#
loop_
_entity_poly.entity_id
_entity_poly.type
_entity_poly.pdbx_seq_one_letter_code
_entity_poly.pdbx_strand_id
1 'polypeptide(L)'
;MTTKNLPEDPIVRELVIQARRAQMTRRALLGGAIGGASALALAACAPAGDGTLTAPEDMSATDKTVNWANWPLYLDEDDSGNHPTLDAFAAATGIAAKYIVDVDDNNSYFAKVKDQLALGQDVGADTVCLTEWMVSRWIRRGWTQKFNMDNMPNHANVVDTLLNPDFDLGRQSSLPWQGGFAGFVYNTDLVKTPVLTLDDLWRDDLKGRV
;
A
#
# COMPACT_ATOMS: atom_id res chain seq x y z
N MET A 1 16.23 -34.23 -23.50
CA MET A 1 15.96 -32.93 -22.86
C MET A 1 17.24 -32.43 -22.22
N THR A 2 17.79 -31.37 -22.74
CA THR A 2 19.16 -30.91 -22.51
C THR A 2 19.36 -30.29 -21.14
N THR A 3 20.33 -30.78 -20.38
CA THR A 3 20.79 -30.32 -19.07
C THR A 3 21.58 -28.99 -19.09
N LYS A 4 21.55 -28.29 -20.22
CA LYS A 4 22.20 -26.98 -20.39
C LYS A 4 21.34 -25.88 -19.73
N ASN A 5 21.90 -25.16 -18.74
CA ASN A 5 21.43 -23.99 -18.01
C ASN A 5 20.76 -24.25 -16.65
N LEU A 6 21.36 -25.09 -15.82
CA LEU A 6 21.08 -25.09 -14.39
C LEU A 6 22.20 -24.30 -13.68
N PRO A 7 21.83 -23.48 -12.65
CA PRO A 7 22.81 -22.77 -11.83
C PRO A 7 23.83 -23.71 -11.19
N GLU A 8 25.08 -23.23 -11.01
CA GLU A 8 26.15 -24.01 -10.39
C GLU A 8 25.94 -24.17 -8.87
N ASP A 9 25.23 -23.22 -8.22
CA ASP A 9 24.91 -23.28 -6.81
C ASP A 9 23.93 -24.44 -6.52
N PRO A 10 24.27 -25.39 -5.62
CA PRO A 10 23.49 -26.58 -5.34
C PRO A 10 22.06 -26.26 -4.83
N ILE A 11 21.90 -25.20 -4.02
CA ILE A 11 20.62 -24.81 -3.42
C ILE A 11 19.71 -24.21 -4.50
N VAL A 12 20.24 -23.31 -5.33
CA VAL A 12 19.50 -22.68 -6.43
C VAL A 12 19.12 -23.72 -7.48
N ARG A 13 20.00 -24.68 -7.74
CA ARG A 13 19.75 -25.80 -8.64
C ARG A 13 18.59 -26.68 -8.19
N GLU A 14 18.54 -27.01 -6.90
CA GLU A 14 17.45 -27.81 -6.31
C GLU A 14 16.11 -27.06 -6.41
N LEU A 15 16.07 -25.76 -6.09
CA LEU A 15 14.88 -24.91 -6.21
C LEU A 15 14.36 -24.85 -7.66
N VAL A 16 15.24 -24.70 -8.64
CA VAL A 16 14.87 -24.70 -10.07
C VAL A 16 14.31 -26.06 -10.50
N ILE A 17 14.86 -27.16 -10.01
CA ILE A 17 14.36 -28.51 -10.29
C ILE A 17 12.98 -28.72 -9.67
N GLN A 18 12.76 -28.28 -8.41
CA GLN A 18 11.46 -28.36 -7.74
C GLN A 18 10.40 -27.51 -8.44
N ALA A 19 10.73 -26.27 -8.83
CA ALA A 19 9.82 -25.40 -9.58
C ALA A 19 9.43 -26.00 -10.95
N ARG A 20 10.37 -26.61 -11.66
CA ARG A 20 10.07 -27.31 -12.94
C ARG A 20 9.21 -28.55 -12.73
N ARG A 21 9.40 -29.31 -11.65
CA ARG A 21 8.54 -30.46 -11.30
C ARG A 21 7.11 -30.00 -10.96
N ALA A 22 6.95 -28.88 -10.25
CA ALA A 22 5.64 -28.30 -9.94
C ALA A 22 4.87 -27.88 -11.21
N GLN A 23 5.56 -27.33 -12.22
CA GLN A 23 4.95 -26.99 -13.51
C GLN A 23 4.53 -28.24 -14.32
N MET A 24 5.27 -29.33 -14.23
CA MET A 24 4.90 -30.61 -14.90
C MET A 24 3.66 -31.23 -14.25
N THR A 25 3.48 -31.08 -12.93
CA THR A 25 2.33 -31.64 -12.20
C THR A 25 1.01 -30.98 -12.61
N ARG A 26 1.01 -29.71 -12.97
CA ARG A 26 -0.20 -29.01 -13.47
C ARG A 26 -0.69 -29.54 -14.83
N ARG A 27 0.18 -30.03 -15.68
CA ARG A 27 -0.21 -30.67 -16.97
C ARG A 27 -0.72 -32.11 -16.79
N ALA A 28 -0.25 -32.81 -15.77
CA ALA A 28 -0.69 -34.17 -15.46
C ALA A 28 -2.09 -34.23 -14.81
N LEU A 29 -2.51 -33.14 -14.14
CA LEU A 29 -3.85 -33.05 -13.52
C LEU A 29 -5.01 -32.87 -14.54
N LEU A 30 -4.72 -32.47 -15.76
CA LEU A 30 -5.73 -32.33 -16.81
C LEU A 30 -5.95 -33.61 -17.64
N GLY A 31 -5.16 -34.67 -17.38
CA GLY A 31 -5.23 -35.94 -18.13
C GLY A 31 -5.78 -37.15 -17.36
N GLY A 32 -6.13 -37.02 -16.07
CA GLY A 32 -6.48 -38.15 -15.20
C GLY A 32 -7.81 -38.00 -14.48
N ALA A 33 -8.92 -37.92 -15.21
CA ALA A 33 -10.26 -37.94 -14.62
C ALA A 33 -10.78 -39.38 -14.56
N ILE A 34 -10.56 -40.11 -13.44
CA ILE A 34 -11.43 -41.18 -12.98
C ILE A 34 -11.14 -41.41 -11.49
N GLY A 35 -12.11 -41.14 -10.59
CA GLY A 35 -12.07 -41.52 -9.17
C GLY A 35 -12.54 -40.41 -8.25
N GLY A 36 -13.83 -40.41 -7.92
CA GLY A 36 -14.46 -39.44 -7.01
C GLY A 36 -13.83 -39.46 -5.61
N ALA A 37 -13.42 -38.32 -5.14
CA ALA A 37 -13.28 -37.82 -3.78
C ALA A 37 -12.38 -36.57 -3.68
N SER A 38 -11.87 -36.00 -4.80
CA SER A 38 -10.96 -34.84 -4.79
C SER A 38 -11.61 -33.55 -5.29
N ALA A 39 -12.92 -33.50 -5.45
CA ALA A 39 -13.63 -32.32 -6.00
C ALA A 39 -13.69 -31.12 -5.03
N LEU A 40 -13.43 -31.32 -3.73
CA LEU A 40 -13.49 -30.25 -2.74
C LEU A 40 -12.17 -29.46 -2.59
N ALA A 41 -11.03 -30.00 -3.04
CA ALA A 41 -9.75 -29.28 -2.96
C ALA A 41 -9.47 -28.36 -4.15
N LEU A 42 -10.22 -28.47 -5.25
CA LEU A 42 -10.05 -27.63 -6.45
C LEU A 42 -10.90 -26.35 -6.43
N ALA A 43 -11.86 -26.26 -5.51
CA ALA A 43 -12.65 -25.05 -5.32
C ALA A 43 -11.86 -23.87 -4.71
N ALA A 44 -10.72 -24.15 -4.06
CA ALA A 44 -9.86 -23.12 -3.49
C ALA A 44 -8.96 -22.39 -4.50
N CYS A 45 -8.95 -22.83 -5.77
CA CYS A 45 -8.17 -22.21 -6.86
C CYS A 45 -9.04 -21.75 -8.02
N ALA A 46 -10.36 -21.64 -7.86
CA ALA A 46 -11.17 -20.95 -8.83
C ALA A 46 -10.78 -19.47 -8.86
N PRO A 47 -10.53 -18.85 -10.02
CA PRO A 47 -10.40 -17.40 -10.07
C PRO A 47 -11.71 -16.84 -9.49
N ALA A 48 -11.56 -15.92 -8.53
CA ALA A 48 -12.70 -15.18 -8.00
C ALA A 48 -13.53 -14.67 -9.17
N GLY A 49 -14.86 -14.81 -9.07
CA GLY A 49 -15.78 -14.31 -10.09
C GLY A 49 -15.51 -12.85 -10.43
N ASP A 50 -16.07 -12.36 -11.47
CA ASP A 50 -16.05 -11.03 -12.13
C ASP A 50 -15.06 -9.93 -11.64
N GLY A 51 -14.13 -10.23 -10.73
CA GLY A 51 -13.09 -9.33 -10.25
C GLY A 51 -13.57 -8.24 -9.29
N THR A 52 -14.82 -8.25 -8.89
CA THR A 52 -15.34 -7.30 -7.91
C THR A 52 -15.07 -7.81 -6.50
N LEU A 53 -14.16 -7.16 -5.79
CA LEU A 53 -13.92 -7.45 -4.38
C LEU A 53 -15.15 -7.02 -3.58
N THR A 54 -15.66 -7.92 -2.75
CA THR A 54 -16.75 -7.59 -1.81
C THR A 54 -16.12 -6.95 -0.56
N ALA A 55 -16.64 -5.80 -0.17
CA ALA A 55 -16.23 -5.19 1.10
C ALA A 55 -16.53 -6.15 2.27
N PRO A 56 -15.64 -6.26 3.26
CA PRO A 56 -15.92 -7.02 4.47
C PRO A 56 -17.11 -6.44 5.23
N GLU A 57 -17.69 -7.23 6.10
CA GLU A 57 -18.77 -6.78 7.00
C GLU A 57 -18.28 -5.66 7.91
N ASP A 58 -19.14 -4.66 8.14
CA ASP A 58 -18.87 -3.58 9.08
C ASP A 58 -18.93 -4.10 10.52
N MET A 59 -17.78 -4.20 11.16
CA MET A 59 -17.62 -4.65 12.54
C MET A 59 -17.54 -3.49 13.55
N SER A 60 -17.69 -2.25 13.12
CA SER A 60 -17.49 -1.04 13.95
C SER A 60 -18.40 -0.98 15.19
N ALA A 61 -19.51 -1.72 15.20
CA ALA A 61 -20.40 -1.82 16.37
C ALA A 61 -19.75 -2.61 17.52
N THR A 62 -18.94 -3.63 17.21
CA THR A 62 -18.39 -4.59 18.16
C THR A 62 -16.88 -4.48 18.31
N ASP A 63 -16.14 -4.20 17.25
CA ASP A 63 -14.71 -3.93 17.29
C ASP A 63 -14.45 -2.41 17.36
N LYS A 64 -13.77 -2.00 18.41
CA LYS A 64 -13.39 -0.61 18.68
C LYS A 64 -11.87 -0.41 18.50
N THR A 65 -11.26 -1.19 17.64
CA THR A 65 -9.83 -1.08 17.32
C THR A 65 -9.68 -0.65 15.86
N VAL A 66 -8.74 0.27 15.60
CA VAL A 66 -8.31 0.67 14.25
C VAL A 66 -6.80 0.48 14.15
N ASN A 67 -6.36 -0.35 13.22
CA ASN A 67 -4.95 -0.54 12.89
C ASN A 67 -4.57 0.41 11.75
N TRP A 68 -3.67 1.35 12.04
CA TRP A 68 -3.25 2.38 11.08
C TRP A 68 -1.80 2.18 10.67
N ALA A 69 -1.57 1.61 9.48
CA ALA A 69 -0.25 1.51 8.88
C ALA A 69 0.19 2.88 8.35
N ASN A 70 1.34 3.35 8.82
CA ASN A 70 1.81 4.69 8.52
C ASN A 70 3.35 4.76 8.41
N TRP A 71 3.85 5.92 8.03
CA TRP A 71 5.26 6.27 7.97
C TRP A 71 5.82 6.57 9.37
N PRO A 72 7.12 6.43 9.59
CA PRO A 72 7.73 6.90 10.83
C PRO A 72 7.56 8.42 10.97
N LEU A 73 7.41 8.89 12.20
CA LEU A 73 7.35 10.31 12.55
C LEU A 73 6.18 11.11 11.93
N TYR A 74 5.11 10.43 11.50
CA TYR A 74 3.91 11.09 10.95
C TYR A 74 2.87 11.41 12.01
N LEU A 75 3.15 11.11 13.26
CA LEU A 75 2.32 11.40 14.43
C LEU A 75 3.20 11.91 15.57
N ASP A 76 2.61 12.66 16.50
CA ASP A 76 3.28 13.09 17.71
C ASP A 76 3.73 11.87 18.54
N GLU A 77 4.90 11.98 19.14
CA GLU A 77 5.46 10.98 20.02
C GLU A 77 6.11 11.68 21.23
N ASP A 78 5.80 11.22 22.43
CA ASP A 78 6.43 11.72 23.65
C ASP A 78 7.75 10.99 23.93
N ASP A 79 8.50 11.45 24.96
CA ASP A 79 9.79 10.88 25.35
C ASP A 79 9.71 9.39 25.79
N SER A 80 8.50 8.88 26.01
CA SER A 80 8.23 7.48 26.39
C SER A 80 7.76 6.62 25.22
N GLY A 81 7.61 7.20 24.03
CA GLY A 81 7.14 6.51 22.83
C GLY A 81 5.62 6.39 22.75
N ASN A 82 4.85 7.15 23.53
CA ASN A 82 3.40 7.19 23.40
C ASN A 82 2.99 8.24 22.36
N HIS A 83 1.74 8.11 21.89
CA HIS A 83 1.15 9.02 20.92
C HIS A 83 -0.02 9.81 21.56
N PRO A 84 0.23 10.95 22.21
CA PRO A 84 -0.77 11.71 22.96
C PRO A 84 -2.03 12.05 22.16
N THR A 85 -1.90 12.33 20.86
CA THR A 85 -3.06 12.56 19.98
C THR A 85 -3.96 11.33 19.86
N LEU A 86 -3.40 10.12 19.76
CA LEU A 86 -4.19 8.88 19.71
C LEU A 86 -4.81 8.56 21.06
N ASP A 87 -4.09 8.82 22.16
CA ASP A 87 -4.63 8.64 23.50
C ASP A 87 -5.84 9.56 23.76
N ALA A 88 -5.73 10.83 23.33
CA ALA A 88 -6.85 11.78 23.40
C ALA A 88 -8.02 11.34 22.51
N PHE A 89 -7.75 10.83 21.32
CA PHE A 89 -8.79 10.26 20.44
C PHE A 89 -9.48 9.07 21.08
N ALA A 90 -8.72 8.14 21.64
CA ALA A 90 -9.27 6.96 22.31
C ALA A 90 -10.13 7.35 23.54
N ALA A 91 -9.67 8.34 24.34
CA ALA A 91 -10.42 8.85 25.47
C ALA A 91 -11.74 9.52 25.06
N ALA A 92 -11.75 10.24 23.92
CA ALA A 92 -12.93 10.95 23.44
C ALA A 92 -13.95 10.03 22.74
N THR A 93 -13.51 8.97 22.09
CA THR A 93 -14.35 8.14 21.20
C THR A 93 -14.59 6.72 21.70
N GLY A 94 -13.74 6.22 22.59
CA GLY A 94 -13.71 4.82 22.99
C GLY A 94 -13.11 3.89 21.90
N ILE A 95 -12.49 4.46 20.87
CA ILE A 95 -11.85 3.70 19.77
C ILE A 95 -10.33 3.70 19.98
N ALA A 96 -9.72 2.53 20.08
CA ALA A 96 -8.28 2.38 20.18
C ALA A 96 -7.65 2.38 18.80
N ALA A 97 -6.98 3.47 18.43
CA ALA A 97 -6.19 3.52 17.20
C ALA A 97 -4.76 3.06 17.49
N LYS A 98 -4.29 2.06 16.74
CA LYS A 98 -2.92 1.55 16.81
C LYS A 98 -2.12 2.12 15.65
N TYR A 99 -1.11 2.92 15.98
CA TYR A 99 -0.15 3.41 15.01
C TYR A 99 0.91 2.34 14.73
N ILE A 100 0.99 1.91 13.48
CA ILE A 100 1.90 0.85 13.06
C ILE A 100 2.86 1.43 12.03
N VAL A 101 4.13 1.59 12.39
CA VAL A 101 5.18 2.04 11.46
C VAL A 101 5.51 0.88 10.52
N ASP A 102 4.83 0.83 9.39
CA ASP A 102 4.93 -0.26 8.41
C ASP A 102 5.18 0.24 6.97
N VAL A 103 5.15 1.54 6.76
CA VAL A 103 5.40 2.18 5.47
C VAL A 103 6.72 2.95 5.56
N ASP A 104 7.74 2.50 4.86
CA ASP A 104 9.03 3.18 4.68
C ASP A 104 9.22 3.63 3.22
N ASP A 105 8.59 2.93 2.28
CA ASP A 105 8.53 3.24 0.86
C ASP A 105 7.21 2.71 0.27
N ASN A 106 6.58 3.50 -0.60
CA ASN A 106 5.31 3.13 -1.22
C ASN A 106 5.37 1.82 -2.01
N ASN A 107 6.45 1.58 -2.77
CA ASN A 107 6.56 0.37 -3.60
C ASN A 107 6.85 -0.86 -2.75
N SER A 108 7.68 -0.70 -1.70
CA SER A 108 7.98 -1.76 -0.74
C SER A 108 6.70 -2.22 -0.03
N TYR A 109 5.91 -1.28 0.49
CA TYR A 109 4.64 -1.60 1.13
C TYR A 109 3.63 -2.20 0.13
N PHE A 110 3.51 -1.63 -1.07
CA PHE A 110 2.68 -2.20 -2.13
C PHE A 110 3.09 -3.64 -2.46
N ALA A 111 4.39 -3.91 -2.61
CA ALA A 111 4.89 -5.26 -2.90
C ALA A 111 4.55 -6.25 -1.79
N LYS A 112 4.58 -5.80 -0.52
CA LYS A 112 4.25 -6.60 0.66
C LYS A 112 2.79 -7.06 0.66
N VAL A 113 1.85 -6.17 0.32
CA VAL A 113 0.41 -6.41 0.54
C VAL A 113 -0.40 -6.70 -0.73
N LYS A 114 0.15 -6.47 -1.93
CA LYS A 114 -0.57 -6.51 -3.20
C LYS A 114 -1.27 -7.83 -3.51
N ASP A 115 -0.67 -8.94 -3.11
CA ASP A 115 -1.20 -10.27 -3.45
C ASP A 115 -2.40 -10.62 -2.54
N GLN A 116 -2.36 -10.20 -1.27
CA GLN A 116 -3.46 -10.32 -0.33
C GLN A 116 -4.63 -9.41 -0.72
N LEU A 117 -4.35 -8.12 -1.01
CA LEU A 117 -5.37 -7.17 -1.46
C LEU A 117 -6.04 -7.60 -2.78
N ALA A 118 -5.28 -8.18 -3.71
CA ALA A 118 -5.82 -8.69 -4.97
C ALA A 118 -6.79 -9.88 -4.76
N LEU A 119 -6.69 -10.57 -3.63
CA LEU A 119 -7.57 -11.66 -3.22
C LEU A 119 -8.65 -11.22 -2.22
N GLY A 120 -8.73 -9.94 -1.87
CA GLY A 120 -9.64 -9.42 -0.85
C GLY A 120 -9.34 -9.93 0.56
N GLN A 121 -8.08 -10.26 0.82
CA GLN A 121 -7.63 -10.75 2.12
C GLN A 121 -7.19 -9.59 3.01
N ASP A 122 -7.33 -9.79 4.32
CA ASP A 122 -6.84 -8.87 5.34
C ASP A 122 -5.31 -8.74 5.28
N VAL A 123 -4.85 -7.50 5.37
CA VAL A 123 -3.43 -7.14 5.42
C VAL A 123 -2.98 -6.67 6.80
N GLY A 124 -3.85 -6.76 7.80
CA GLY A 124 -3.59 -6.35 9.17
C GLY A 124 -3.67 -4.84 9.41
N ALA A 125 -4.17 -4.08 8.44
CA ALA A 125 -4.35 -2.65 8.54
C ALA A 125 -5.73 -2.22 8.01
N ASP A 126 -6.48 -1.48 8.84
CA ASP A 126 -7.79 -0.93 8.48
C ASP A 126 -7.65 0.35 7.66
N THR A 127 -6.60 1.10 7.91
CA THR A 127 -6.25 2.30 7.16
C THR A 127 -4.74 2.38 6.95
N VAL A 128 -4.33 3.03 5.86
CA VAL A 128 -2.92 3.17 5.51
C VAL A 128 -2.63 4.56 4.96
N CYS A 129 -1.51 5.14 5.36
CA CYS A 129 -1.03 6.40 4.82
C CYS A 129 -0.04 6.14 3.69
N LEU A 130 -0.39 6.57 2.48
CA LEU A 130 0.43 6.43 1.28
C LEU A 130 0.49 7.76 0.53
N THR A 131 1.51 7.95 -0.30
CA THR A 131 1.57 9.09 -1.21
C THR A 131 0.44 9.01 -2.23
N GLU A 132 -0.14 10.14 -2.62
CA GLU A 132 -1.35 10.23 -3.46
C GLU A 132 -1.29 9.40 -4.76
N TRP A 133 -0.14 9.34 -5.43
CA TRP A 133 0.01 8.51 -6.63
C TRP A 133 -0.18 7.00 -6.35
N MET A 134 0.21 6.54 -5.16
CA MET A 134 -0.02 5.16 -4.74
C MET A 134 -1.46 4.95 -4.30
N VAL A 135 -2.06 5.92 -3.58
CA VAL A 135 -3.51 5.91 -3.25
C VAL A 135 -4.34 5.80 -4.54
N SER A 136 -4.04 6.64 -5.53
CA SER A 136 -4.65 6.59 -6.87
C SER A 136 -4.54 5.19 -7.51
N ARG A 137 -3.39 4.53 -7.36
CA ARG A 137 -3.18 3.17 -7.86
C ARG A 137 -4.08 2.14 -7.14
N TRP A 138 -4.27 2.28 -5.84
CA TRP A 138 -5.13 1.40 -5.05
C TRP A 138 -6.61 1.59 -5.38
N ILE A 139 -7.07 2.83 -5.48
CA ILE A 139 -8.44 3.16 -5.88
C ILE A 139 -8.77 2.55 -7.24
N ARG A 140 -7.90 2.73 -8.25
CA ARG A 140 -8.09 2.14 -9.59
C ARG A 140 -8.11 0.62 -9.60
N ARG A 141 -7.58 -0.03 -8.57
CA ARG A 141 -7.61 -1.48 -8.40
C ARG A 141 -8.82 -1.98 -7.62
N GLY A 142 -9.64 -1.05 -7.10
CA GLY A 142 -10.77 -1.41 -6.24
C GLY A 142 -10.35 -1.96 -4.87
N TRP A 143 -9.17 -1.58 -4.37
CA TRP A 143 -8.63 -2.06 -3.09
C TRP A 143 -8.99 -1.16 -1.91
N THR A 144 -9.63 -0.04 -2.16
CA THR A 144 -10.11 0.89 -1.14
C THR A 144 -11.62 0.83 -1.03
N GLN A 145 -12.14 1.02 0.16
CA GLN A 145 -13.57 1.22 0.39
C GLN A 145 -13.92 2.70 0.34
N LYS A 146 -15.17 3.01 0.06
CA LYS A 146 -15.69 4.37 0.22
C LYS A 146 -16.00 4.65 1.68
N PHE A 147 -15.75 5.87 2.10
CA PHE A 147 -16.15 6.35 3.41
C PHE A 147 -17.67 6.45 3.53
N ASN A 148 -18.17 6.18 4.74
CA ASN A 148 -19.52 6.61 5.09
C ASN A 148 -19.46 8.09 5.51
N MET A 149 -19.87 8.97 4.59
CA MET A 149 -19.79 10.43 4.79
C MET A 149 -20.65 10.94 5.93
N ASP A 150 -21.71 10.23 6.31
CA ASP A 150 -22.55 10.60 7.45
C ASP A 150 -21.77 10.55 8.78
N ASN A 151 -20.71 9.74 8.84
CA ASN A 151 -19.83 9.63 9.99
C ASN A 151 -18.66 10.62 9.97
N MET A 152 -18.57 11.46 8.94
CA MET A 152 -17.41 12.33 8.69
C MET A 152 -17.80 13.82 8.55
N PRO A 153 -18.42 14.44 9.57
CA PRO A 153 -18.89 15.83 9.47
C PRO A 153 -17.74 16.82 9.20
N ASN A 154 -16.53 16.52 9.67
CA ASN A 154 -15.34 17.34 9.45
C ASN A 154 -14.74 17.23 8.04
N HIS A 155 -15.24 16.33 7.20
CA HIS A 155 -14.85 16.26 5.79
C HIS A 155 -15.06 17.61 5.06
N ALA A 156 -16.08 18.36 5.45
CA ALA A 156 -16.35 19.70 4.91
C ALA A 156 -15.23 20.74 5.21
N ASN A 157 -14.32 20.43 6.14
CA ASN A 157 -13.18 21.28 6.46
C ASN A 157 -11.93 21.02 5.61
N VAL A 158 -11.97 20.00 4.72
CA VAL A 158 -10.87 19.77 3.77
C VAL A 158 -10.78 20.97 2.83
N VAL A 159 -9.59 21.54 2.71
CA VAL A 159 -9.37 22.70 1.84
C VAL A 159 -9.68 22.37 0.39
N ASP A 160 -10.29 23.29 -0.33
CA ASP A 160 -10.81 23.07 -1.71
C ASP A 160 -9.77 22.49 -2.67
N THR A 161 -8.53 22.95 -2.57
CA THR A 161 -7.42 22.48 -3.42
C THR A 161 -7.06 21.00 -3.23
N LEU A 162 -7.43 20.40 -2.10
CA LEU A 162 -7.19 19.01 -1.79
C LEU A 162 -8.46 18.15 -1.87
N LEU A 163 -9.63 18.78 -1.98
CA LEU A 163 -10.92 18.08 -1.93
C LEU A 163 -11.19 17.26 -3.21
N ASN A 164 -10.75 17.73 -4.36
CA ASN A 164 -11.12 17.15 -5.65
C ASN A 164 -9.91 16.75 -6.51
N PRO A 165 -9.04 15.83 -6.03
CA PRO A 165 -8.00 15.28 -6.90
C PRO A 165 -8.64 14.41 -7.99
N ASP A 166 -8.05 14.38 -9.18
CA ASP A 166 -8.57 13.65 -10.36
C ASP A 166 -8.84 12.16 -10.10
N PHE A 167 -8.12 11.58 -9.15
CA PHE A 167 -8.23 10.15 -8.83
C PHE A 167 -9.29 9.82 -7.78
N ASP A 168 -9.82 10.82 -7.04
CA ASP A 168 -10.81 10.62 -5.96
C ASP A 168 -11.62 11.90 -5.72
N LEU A 169 -12.52 12.22 -6.63
CA LEU A 169 -13.36 13.41 -6.57
C LEU A 169 -14.22 13.40 -5.30
N GLY A 170 -14.14 14.47 -4.53
CA GLY A 170 -14.84 14.61 -3.25
C GLY A 170 -14.26 13.72 -2.15
N ARG A 171 -13.04 13.21 -2.32
CA ARG A 171 -12.35 12.39 -1.29
C ARG A 171 -13.24 11.27 -0.73
N GLN A 172 -13.83 10.48 -1.63
CA GLN A 172 -14.75 9.41 -1.25
C GLN A 172 -14.05 8.20 -0.60
N SER A 173 -12.77 7.99 -0.92
CA SER A 173 -12.00 6.80 -0.50
C SER A 173 -10.64 7.16 0.11
N SER A 174 -10.30 8.43 0.15
CA SER A 174 -9.04 8.91 0.73
C SER A 174 -9.19 10.28 1.39
N LEU A 175 -8.35 10.55 2.37
CA LEU A 175 -8.24 11.88 2.98
C LEU A 175 -6.78 12.33 2.97
N PRO A 176 -6.50 13.63 2.79
CA PRO A 176 -5.16 14.14 2.96
C PRO A 176 -4.78 14.09 4.44
N TRP A 177 -3.61 13.52 4.75
CA TRP A 177 -3.05 13.50 6.10
C TRP A 177 -2.05 14.65 6.30
N GLN A 178 -1.04 14.69 5.47
CA GLN A 178 -0.06 15.76 5.44
C GLN A 178 0.35 16.07 3.99
N GLY A 179 0.89 17.26 3.80
CA GLY A 179 1.42 17.70 2.53
C GLY A 179 2.74 18.42 2.73
N GLY A 180 3.55 18.46 1.68
CA GLY A 180 4.83 19.15 1.67
C GLY A 180 5.14 19.69 0.29
N PHE A 181 6.16 20.53 0.22
CA PHE A 181 6.67 21.09 -1.01
C PHE A 181 8.02 20.47 -1.34
N ALA A 182 8.22 20.10 -2.60
CA ALA A 182 9.55 19.85 -3.13
C ALA A 182 10.11 21.18 -3.64
N GLY A 183 11.37 21.45 -3.33
CA GLY A 183 12.02 22.70 -3.74
C GLY A 183 13.53 22.52 -3.79
N PHE A 184 14.21 23.58 -4.21
CA PHE A 184 15.66 23.61 -4.26
C PHE A 184 16.23 24.19 -2.99
N VAL A 185 17.21 23.49 -2.44
CA VAL A 185 18.06 23.99 -1.34
C VAL A 185 19.48 24.05 -1.88
N TYR A 186 20.10 25.21 -1.76
CA TYR A 186 21.49 25.39 -2.16
C TYR A 186 22.27 26.26 -1.16
N ASN A 187 23.58 26.03 -1.08
CA ASN A 187 24.46 26.82 -0.23
C ASN A 187 24.78 28.16 -0.94
N THR A 188 24.32 29.26 -0.35
CA THR A 188 24.53 30.64 -0.90
C THR A 188 25.98 31.11 -0.87
N ASP A 189 26.82 30.45 -0.07
CA ASP A 189 28.26 30.74 -0.07
C ASP A 189 29.00 30.15 -1.27
N LEU A 190 28.44 29.07 -1.83
CA LEU A 190 29.01 28.36 -2.98
C LEU A 190 28.31 28.71 -4.29
N VAL A 191 27.00 28.91 -4.27
CA VAL A 191 26.20 29.27 -5.45
C VAL A 191 25.77 30.72 -5.32
N LYS A 192 26.47 31.60 -6.04
CA LYS A 192 26.25 33.06 -5.95
C LYS A 192 25.07 33.56 -6.76
N THR A 193 24.76 32.89 -7.86
CA THR A 193 23.59 33.21 -8.67
C THR A 193 22.41 32.40 -8.15
N PRO A 194 21.30 33.04 -7.72
CA PRO A 194 20.14 32.32 -7.20
C PRO A 194 19.61 31.23 -8.14
N VAL A 195 19.16 30.11 -7.59
CA VAL A 195 18.40 29.07 -8.30
C VAL A 195 16.93 29.34 -8.05
N LEU A 196 16.19 29.77 -9.07
CA LEU A 196 14.81 30.23 -8.96
C LEU A 196 13.84 29.34 -9.73
N THR A 197 14.31 28.65 -10.76
CA THR A 197 13.52 27.82 -11.65
C THR A 197 14.17 26.47 -11.87
N LEU A 198 13.42 25.51 -12.39
CA LEU A 198 13.97 24.21 -12.80
C LEU A 198 15.09 24.36 -13.85
N ASP A 199 14.96 25.31 -14.76
CA ASP A 199 15.94 25.54 -15.83
C ASP A 199 17.31 25.96 -15.28
N ASP A 200 17.34 26.62 -14.12
CA ASP A 200 18.58 27.01 -13.46
C ASP A 200 19.46 25.83 -13.08
N LEU A 201 18.88 24.61 -12.90
CA LEU A 201 19.64 23.42 -12.57
C LEU A 201 20.58 22.98 -13.70
N TRP A 202 20.31 23.39 -14.94
CA TRP A 202 21.13 23.08 -16.12
C TRP A 202 22.23 24.14 -16.43
N ARG A 203 22.40 25.12 -15.56
CA ARG A 203 23.45 26.13 -15.72
C ARG A 203 24.83 25.47 -15.62
N ASP A 204 25.77 26.01 -16.40
CA ASP A 204 27.14 25.49 -16.45
C ASP A 204 27.88 25.54 -15.10
N ASP A 205 27.59 26.57 -14.28
CA ASP A 205 28.19 26.71 -12.93
C ASP A 205 27.69 25.64 -11.94
N LEU A 206 26.60 24.95 -12.24
CA LEU A 206 26.05 23.85 -11.43
C LEU A 206 26.38 22.46 -11.98
N LYS A 207 27.06 22.35 -13.11
CA LYS A 207 27.39 21.08 -13.76
C LYS A 207 28.16 20.15 -12.82
N GLY A 208 27.61 18.94 -12.58
CA GLY A 208 28.18 17.93 -11.69
C GLY A 208 28.04 18.25 -10.21
N ARG A 209 27.14 19.18 -9.84
CA ARG A 209 26.85 19.59 -8.44
C ARG A 209 25.38 19.42 -8.05
N VAL A 210 24.56 18.94 -8.95
CA VAL A 210 23.14 18.65 -8.80
C VAL A 210 22.91 17.15 -8.82
#